data_cc5c1106b6ee19299c93add061ce6e81
#
_entry.id   cc5c1106b6ee19299c93add061ce6e81
#
_cell.length_a   1.000
_cell.length_b   1.000
_cell.length_c   1.000
_cell.angle_alpha   90.00
_cell.angle_beta   90.00
_cell.angle_gamma   90.00
#
_symmetry.space_group_name_H-M   'P 1'
#
loop_
_entity.id
_entity.type
_entity.pdbx_description
1 polymer ?
#
loop_
_entity_poly.entity_id
_entity_poly.type
_entity_poly.pdbx_seq_one_letter_code
_entity_poly.pdbx_strand_id
1 'polypeptide(L)'
;MTRIRITEYLVVDAATERWHCERCGHDLGSARADYKRGCLVAERPLAEVHPRATGEGAFSFTPDPAYCRLIEFYCPGCGVMVENEYLPPGHPLTHDIELDIDALRAKYGHGK
;
A
#
# COMPACT_ATOMS: atom_id res chain seq x y z
N MET A 1 16.28 14.18 -12.25
CA MET A 1 15.05 13.44 -12.09
C MET A 1 14.58 13.46 -10.65
N THR A 2 13.35 13.92 -10.42
CA THR A 2 12.84 14.07 -9.06
C THR A 2 11.95 12.93 -8.60
N ARG A 3 11.52 12.05 -9.53
CA ARG A 3 10.66 10.92 -9.20
C ARG A 3 11.49 9.69 -8.86
N ILE A 4 11.19 9.11 -7.70
CA ILE A 4 11.95 8.00 -7.13
C ILE A 4 10.98 6.85 -6.90
N ARG A 5 11.26 5.69 -7.49
CA ARG A 5 10.45 4.50 -7.28
C ARG A 5 10.73 3.91 -5.91
N ILE A 6 9.69 3.73 -5.12
CA ILE A 6 9.81 3.19 -3.77
C ILE A 6 9.37 1.72 -3.75
N THR A 7 8.21 1.42 -4.34
CA THR A 7 7.74 0.05 -4.52
C THR A 7 7.28 -0.12 -5.97
N GLU A 8 6.71 -1.26 -6.28
CA GLU A 8 6.26 -1.53 -7.66
C GLU A 8 5.28 -0.47 -8.17
N TYR A 9 4.39 0.03 -7.32
CA TYR A 9 3.35 0.97 -7.72
C TYR A 9 3.42 2.32 -7.00
N LEU A 10 4.44 2.55 -6.19
CA LEU A 10 4.61 3.81 -5.46
C LEU A 10 5.85 4.55 -5.92
N VAL A 11 5.65 5.80 -6.29
CA VAL A 11 6.70 6.75 -6.65
C VAL A 11 6.55 7.96 -5.75
N VAL A 12 7.66 8.53 -5.31
CA VAL A 12 7.67 9.82 -4.65
C VAL A 12 8.34 10.85 -5.56
N ASP A 13 7.75 12.02 -5.65
CA ASP A 13 8.38 13.17 -6.34
C ASP A 13 9.04 14.03 -5.27
N ALA A 14 10.37 14.05 -5.28
CA ALA A 14 11.13 14.78 -4.27
C ALA A 14 10.98 16.30 -4.38
N ALA A 15 10.68 16.82 -5.58
CA ALA A 15 10.50 18.26 -5.78
C ALA A 15 9.17 18.75 -5.23
N THR A 16 8.08 18.00 -5.46
CA THR A 16 6.73 18.37 -5.00
C THR A 16 6.38 17.76 -3.64
N GLU A 17 7.17 16.82 -3.17
CA GLU A 17 6.94 16.07 -1.92
C GLU A 17 5.57 15.38 -1.93
N ARG A 18 5.26 14.69 -3.04
CA ARG A 18 3.98 13.99 -3.20
C ARG A 18 4.20 12.53 -3.56
N TRP A 19 3.32 11.68 -3.06
CA TRP A 19 3.19 10.29 -3.50
C TRP A 19 2.43 10.24 -4.82
N HIS A 20 2.85 9.37 -5.72
CA HIS A 20 2.14 9.11 -6.98
C HIS A 20 2.05 7.63 -7.25
N CYS A 21 0.97 7.22 -7.91
CA CYS A 21 0.86 5.87 -8.46
C CYS A 21 1.82 5.74 -9.64
N GLU A 22 2.67 4.73 -9.61
CA GLU A 22 3.63 4.51 -10.69
C GLU A 22 2.93 4.20 -12.02
N ARG A 23 1.77 3.51 -11.95
CA ARG A 23 1.06 3.07 -13.14
C ARG A 23 0.32 4.19 -13.87
N CYS A 24 -0.39 5.06 -13.14
CA CYS A 24 -1.23 6.09 -13.77
C CYS A 24 -0.85 7.52 -13.40
N GLY A 25 0.07 7.71 -12.44
CA GLY A 25 0.50 9.04 -12.01
C GLY A 25 -0.42 9.73 -11.03
N HIS A 26 -1.49 9.08 -10.58
CA HIS A 26 -2.43 9.67 -9.63
C HIS A 26 -1.72 10.13 -8.37
N ASP A 27 -2.06 11.34 -7.90
CA ASP A 27 -1.50 11.92 -6.68
C ASP A 27 -2.13 11.24 -5.46
N LEU A 28 -1.29 10.57 -4.66
CA LEU A 28 -1.74 9.83 -3.48
C LEU A 28 -1.53 10.60 -2.17
N GLY A 29 -1.16 11.89 -2.27
CA GLY A 29 -1.04 12.74 -1.10
C GLY A 29 0.38 13.14 -0.77
N SER A 30 0.54 13.83 0.37
CA SER A 30 1.84 14.31 0.83
C SER A 30 2.78 13.14 1.11
N ALA A 31 4.02 13.27 0.63
CA ALA A 31 5.05 12.27 0.91
C ALA A 31 5.50 12.30 2.37
N ARG A 32 5.14 13.35 3.12
CA ARG A 32 5.41 13.42 4.56
C ARG A 32 4.32 12.73 5.38
N ALA A 33 3.27 12.24 4.72
CA ALA A 33 2.19 11.48 5.33
C ALA A 33 2.17 10.07 4.76
N ASP A 34 1.31 9.22 5.34
CA ASP A 34 1.15 7.86 4.86
C ASP A 34 0.43 7.87 3.50
N TYR A 35 1.01 7.21 2.49
CA TYR A 35 0.40 7.09 1.16
C TYR A 35 -0.97 6.43 1.22
N LYS A 36 -1.23 5.61 2.24
CA LYS A 36 -2.51 4.91 2.41
C LYS A 36 -3.68 5.87 2.54
N ARG A 37 -3.43 7.10 2.99
CA ARG A 37 -4.48 8.13 3.08
C ARG A 37 -5.04 8.53 1.72
N GLY A 38 -4.25 8.37 0.67
CA GLY A 38 -4.68 8.65 -0.70
C GLY A 38 -5.26 7.46 -1.43
N CYS A 39 -5.27 6.29 -0.81
CA CYS A 39 -5.74 5.05 -1.43
C CYS A 39 -7.18 4.74 -1.04
N LEU A 40 -7.87 3.98 -1.90
CA LEU A 40 -9.09 3.30 -1.52
C LEU A 40 -8.72 2.12 -0.63
N VAL A 41 -9.45 1.93 0.46
CA VAL A 41 -9.14 0.90 1.45
C VAL A 41 -10.27 -0.12 1.47
N ALA A 42 -9.93 -1.40 1.39
CA ALA A 42 -10.90 -2.47 1.44
C ALA A 42 -10.41 -3.57 2.38
N GLU A 43 -11.27 -3.98 3.30
CA GLU A 43 -11.02 -5.18 4.08
C GLU A 43 -11.64 -6.36 3.35
N ARG A 44 -10.83 -7.39 3.03
CA ARG A 44 -11.29 -8.54 2.26
C ARG A 44 -11.55 -9.73 3.17
N PRO A 45 -12.66 -10.45 2.95
CA PRO A 45 -12.86 -11.72 3.65
C PRO A 45 -11.73 -12.68 3.32
N LEU A 46 -11.11 -13.27 4.35
CA LEU A 46 -9.96 -14.14 4.15
C LEU A 46 -10.32 -15.37 3.33
N ALA A 47 -11.55 -15.89 3.46
CA ALA A 47 -12.01 -17.04 2.72
C ALA A 47 -12.11 -16.78 1.21
N GLU A 48 -12.27 -15.51 0.78
CA GLU A 48 -12.26 -15.15 -0.65
C GLU A 48 -10.86 -15.17 -1.23
N VAL A 49 -9.89 -14.71 -0.43
CA VAL A 49 -8.49 -14.57 -0.87
C VAL A 49 -7.74 -15.89 -0.71
N HIS A 50 -8.08 -16.64 0.34
CA HIS A 50 -7.49 -17.95 0.66
C HIS A 50 -8.59 -18.99 0.66
N PRO A 51 -9.03 -19.50 -0.52
CA PRO A 51 -10.12 -20.44 -0.58
C PRO A 51 -9.80 -21.72 0.18
N ARG A 52 -10.82 -22.29 0.81
CA ARG A 52 -10.66 -23.55 1.49
C ARG A 52 -10.35 -24.64 0.48
N ALA A 53 -9.47 -25.56 0.87
CA ALA A 53 -9.29 -26.78 0.14
C ALA A 53 -10.59 -27.61 0.23
N THR A 54 -10.92 -28.34 -0.84
CA THR A 54 -12.11 -29.15 -0.91
C THR A 54 -11.76 -30.62 -0.84
N GLY A 55 -12.72 -31.44 -0.38
CA GLY A 55 -12.53 -32.87 -0.27
C GLY A 55 -12.41 -33.32 1.18
N GLU A 56 -12.68 -34.59 1.40
CA GLU A 56 -12.61 -35.22 2.72
C GLU A 56 -11.15 -35.18 3.21
N GLY A 57 -10.94 -34.73 4.44
CA GLY A 57 -9.62 -34.64 5.01
C GLY A 57 -8.77 -33.47 4.48
N ALA A 58 -9.35 -32.59 3.67
CA ALA A 58 -8.64 -31.46 3.11
C ALA A 58 -8.22 -30.49 4.22
N PHE A 59 -7.03 -29.91 4.05
CA PHE A 59 -6.47 -28.96 4.97
C PHE A 59 -6.61 -27.54 4.43
N SER A 60 -7.02 -26.59 5.29
CA SER A 60 -7.16 -25.19 4.89
C SER A 60 -6.02 -24.37 5.45
N PHE A 61 -5.39 -23.55 4.59
CA PHE A 61 -4.37 -22.59 4.98
C PHE A 61 -4.95 -21.19 5.17
N THR A 62 -6.28 -21.03 5.11
CA THR A 62 -6.92 -19.74 5.32
C THR A 62 -6.63 -19.25 6.74
N PRO A 63 -6.08 -18.01 6.91
CA PRO A 63 -5.89 -17.46 8.24
C PRO A 63 -7.23 -17.33 8.98
N ASP A 64 -7.19 -17.53 10.29
CA ASP A 64 -8.39 -17.44 11.13
C ASP A 64 -8.78 -15.95 11.30
N PRO A 65 -10.01 -15.55 10.92
CA PRO A 65 -10.45 -14.15 11.09
C PRO A 65 -10.47 -13.66 12.54
N ALA A 66 -10.46 -14.58 13.51
CA ALA A 66 -10.38 -14.20 14.92
C ALA A 66 -9.01 -13.60 15.30
N TYR A 67 -7.97 -13.87 14.50
CA TYR A 67 -6.62 -13.43 14.80
C TYR A 67 -6.03 -12.52 13.73
N CYS A 68 -6.65 -12.42 12.57
CA CYS A 68 -6.05 -11.76 11.42
C CYS A 68 -7.12 -11.23 10.48
N ARG A 69 -6.86 -10.05 9.91
CA ARG A 69 -7.69 -9.48 8.84
C ARG A 69 -6.78 -9.00 7.73
N LEU A 70 -7.28 -9.01 6.50
CA LEU A 70 -6.56 -8.55 5.32
C LEU A 70 -7.12 -7.21 4.88
N ILE A 71 -6.24 -6.22 4.76
CA ILE A 71 -6.58 -4.88 4.28
C ILE A 71 -5.86 -4.65 2.96
N GLU A 72 -6.58 -4.18 1.94
CA GLU A 72 -6.03 -3.89 0.63
C GLU A 72 -6.16 -2.40 0.33
N PHE A 73 -5.14 -1.85 -0.34
CA PHE A 73 -5.08 -0.44 -0.69
C PHE A 73 -4.98 -0.30 -2.20
N TYR A 74 -5.90 0.48 -2.79
CA TYR A 74 -6.01 0.62 -4.24
C TYR A 74 -5.83 2.06 -4.67
N CYS A 75 -5.21 2.26 -5.83
CA CYS A 75 -5.12 3.58 -6.45
C CYS A 75 -6.51 4.01 -6.95
N PRO A 76 -7.03 5.18 -6.51
CA PRO A 76 -8.32 5.65 -6.99
C PRO A 76 -8.34 5.97 -8.48
N GLY A 77 -7.18 6.24 -9.08
CA GLY A 77 -7.10 6.62 -10.48
C GLY A 77 -7.20 5.44 -11.44
N CYS A 78 -6.51 4.33 -11.15
CA CYS A 78 -6.44 3.19 -12.08
C CYS A 78 -6.89 1.86 -11.48
N GLY A 79 -7.14 1.81 -10.18
CA GLY A 79 -7.62 0.59 -9.52
C GLY A 79 -6.56 -0.45 -9.21
N VAL A 80 -5.28 -0.17 -9.48
CA VAL A 80 -4.23 -1.14 -9.15
C VAL A 80 -4.12 -1.27 -7.63
N MET A 81 -3.85 -2.49 -7.15
CA MET A 81 -3.56 -2.70 -5.74
C MET A 81 -2.14 -2.23 -5.44
N VAL A 82 -2.04 -1.15 -4.66
CA VAL A 82 -0.77 -0.53 -4.31
C VAL A 82 -0.05 -1.34 -3.24
N GLU A 83 -0.82 -1.81 -2.25
CA GLU A 83 -0.26 -2.56 -1.12
C GLU A 83 -1.37 -3.33 -0.42
N ASN A 84 -0.99 -4.29 0.39
CA ASN A 84 -1.90 -4.97 1.31
C ASN A 84 -1.17 -5.26 2.62
N GLU A 85 -1.94 -5.50 3.69
CA GLU A 85 -1.36 -5.87 4.97
C GLU A 85 -2.32 -6.78 5.74
N TYR A 86 -1.73 -7.69 6.51
CA TYR A 86 -2.45 -8.53 7.45
C TYR A 86 -2.28 -7.96 8.84
N LEU A 87 -3.39 -7.71 9.52
CA LEU A 87 -3.36 -7.08 10.85
C LEU A 87 -4.19 -7.87 11.84
N PRO A 88 -3.81 -7.88 13.12
CA PRO A 88 -4.69 -8.38 14.17
C PRO A 88 -5.98 -7.56 14.23
N PRO A 89 -7.11 -8.16 14.62
CA PRO A 89 -8.35 -7.39 14.80
C PRO A 89 -8.14 -6.23 15.75
N GLY A 90 -8.68 -5.06 15.39
CA GLY A 90 -8.57 -3.86 16.19
C GLY A 90 -7.25 -3.10 16.06
N HIS A 91 -6.26 -3.66 15.36
CA HIS A 91 -4.99 -2.97 15.15
C HIS A 91 -5.17 -1.88 14.08
N PRO A 92 -4.68 -0.65 14.31
CA PRO A 92 -4.77 0.39 13.29
C PRO A 92 -3.89 0.09 12.09
N LEU A 93 -4.19 0.73 10.95
CA LEU A 93 -3.35 0.64 9.76
C LEU A 93 -1.94 1.10 10.10
N THR A 94 -0.94 0.40 9.53
CA THR A 94 0.46 0.73 9.82
C THR A 94 0.97 1.80 8.87
N HIS A 95 1.81 2.70 9.38
CA HIS A 95 2.59 3.63 8.56
C HIS A 95 3.90 2.92 8.23
N ASP A 96 3.84 2.02 7.24
CA ASP A 96 4.93 1.08 6.97
C ASP A 96 6.09 1.69 6.19
N ILE A 97 5.87 2.79 5.47
CA ILE A 97 6.91 3.46 4.69
C ILE A 97 6.98 4.92 5.13
N GLU A 98 8.03 5.24 5.88
CA GLU A 98 8.30 6.61 6.30
C GLU A 98 9.64 7.03 5.71
N LEU A 99 9.62 8.08 4.90
CA LEU A 99 10.79 8.55 4.16
C LEU A 99 11.39 9.79 4.80
N ASP A 100 12.71 9.90 4.76
CA ASP A 100 13.39 11.16 5.07
C ASP A 100 13.30 12.07 3.85
N ILE A 101 12.24 12.86 3.79
CA ILE A 101 11.95 13.71 2.63
C ILE A 101 13.02 14.78 2.43
N ASP A 102 13.55 15.32 3.51
CA ASP A 102 14.59 16.36 3.41
C ASP A 102 15.87 15.79 2.79
N ALA A 103 16.27 14.58 3.19
CA ALA A 103 17.41 13.91 2.59
C ALA A 103 17.17 13.58 1.12
N LEU A 104 15.96 13.14 0.76
CA LEU A 104 15.62 12.84 -0.63
C LEU A 104 15.63 14.10 -1.49
N ARG A 105 15.15 15.22 -0.99
CA ARG A 105 15.20 16.49 -1.70
C ARG A 105 16.62 16.95 -1.90
N ALA A 106 17.47 16.80 -0.90
CA ALA A 106 18.88 17.17 -1.01
C ALA A 106 19.58 16.35 -2.09
N LYS A 107 19.19 15.08 -2.27
CA LYS A 107 19.83 14.18 -3.22
C LYS A 107 19.22 14.28 -4.63
N TYR A 108 17.88 14.40 -4.73
CA TYR A 108 17.17 14.25 -6.00
C TYR A 108 16.30 15.46 -6.36
N GLY A 109 16.09 16.40 -5.45
CA GLY A 109 15.09 17.45 -5.58
C GLY A 109 15.52 18.67 -6.38
N HIS A 110 16.56 18.56 -7.22
CA HIS A 110 17.10 19.71 -7.96
C HIS A 110 16.31 20.07 -9.21
N GLY A 111 15.26 19.35 -9.53
CA GLY A 111 14.34 19.67 -10.62
C GLY A 111 14.91 19.52 -12.01
N LYS A 112 15.97 18.79 -12.17
CA LYS A 112 16.62 18.63 -13.48
C LYS A 112 16.38 17.25 -14.07
#